data_807e769d413f7cc0ff98887f5a542f34
#
_entry.id   807e769d413f7cc0ff98887f5a542f34
#
_cell.length_a   1.000
_cell.length_b   1.000
_cell.length_c   1.000
_cell.angle_alpha   90.00
_cell.angle_beta   90.00
_cell.angle_gamma   90.00
#
_symmetry.space_group_name_H-M   'P 1'
#
loop_
_entity.id
_entity.type
_entity.pdbx_description
1 polymer ?
#
loop_
_entity_poly.entity_id
_entity_poly.type
_entity_poly.pdbx_seq_one_letter_code
_entity_poly.pdbx_strand_id
1 'polypeptide(L)'
;MQTALFSQALTIGQAEPALQLALRPRAEFFEPHWYAAYTRANHEKGVTQQLEDRSMECFLPLYESVRRWKDRRVRLQLPLFPGYVFVRLALCDRLRVLEIPSVVRLVGFDGQPTPLPVEDIETIRTCLSQRHPMHPHRFVQRGQRVRVLSGPLEGLSGIVLRQKNRTRFVISLDLLMRSVAVEIDIADFDSHLAPQK
;
A
#
# COMPACT_ATOMS: atom_id res chain seq x y z
N MET A 1 -38.29 -65.15 -24.14
CA MET A 1 -38.80 -63.81 -23.95
C MET A 1 -37.70 -63.06 -23.17
N GLN A 2 -36.95 -62.19 -23.84
CA GLN A 2 -35.76 -61.58 -23.41
C GLN A 2 -36.03 -60.28 -22.59
N THR A 3 -35.48 -60.21 -21.42
CA THR A 3 -35.53 -59.03 -20.57
C THR A 3 -34.27 -58.23 -20.83
N ALA A 4 -34.40 -57.07 -21.49
CA ALA A 4 -33.30 -56.12 -21.74
C ALA A 4 -33.07 -55.26 -20.49
N LEU A 5 -31.93 -55.39 -19.86
CA LEU A 5 -31.44 -54.52 -18.84
C LEU A 5 -30.73 -53.33 -19.52
N PHE A 6 -31.37 -52.17 -19.45
CA PHE A 6 -30.75 -50.90 -19.83
C PHE A 6 -29.79 -50.47 -18.73
N SER A 7 -28.50 -50.60 -19.01
CA SER A 7 -27.42 -50.00 -18.26
C SER A 7 -27.31 -48.54 -18.68
N GLN A 8 -27.82 -47.62 -17.87
CA GLN A 8 -27.52 -46.20 -18.00
C GLN A 8 -26.20 -45.96 -17.31
N ALA A 9 -25.15 -45.89 -18.09
CA ALA A 9 -23.88 -45.31 -17.64
C ALA A 9 -24.08 -43.80 -17.48
N LEU A 10 -24.15 -43.33 -16.24
CA LEU A 10 -24.04 -41.91 -15.91
C LEU A 10 -22.68 -41.42 -16.37
N THR A 11 -22.67 -40.63 -17.40
CA THR A 11 -21.47 -39.91 -17.87
C THR A 11 -21.14 -38.84 -16.84
N ILE A 12 -20.24 -39.16 -15.90
CA ILE A 12 -19.58 -38.22 -15.01
C ILE A 12 -18.51 -37.50 -15.84
N GLY A 13 -18.88 -36.43 -16.50
CA GLY A 13 -17.91 -35.84 -17.42
C GLY A 13 -18.08 -34.37 -17.83
N GLN A 14 -19.02 -33.61 -17.25
CA GLN A 14 -19.18 -32.21 -17.70
C GLN A 14 -19.45 -31.15 -16.59
N ALA A 15 -19.27 -31.46 -15.33
CA ALA A 15 -19.48 -30.50 -14.22
C ALA A 15 -18.19 -29.91 -13.66
N GLU A 16 -17.02 -30.18 -14.23
CA GLU A 16 -15.73 -29.87 -13.60
C GLU A 16 -15.06 -28.53 -13.89
N PRO A 17 -15.27 -27.82 -15.01
CA PRO A 17 -14.46 -26.62 -15.22
C PRO A 17 -14.78 -25.45 -14.26
N ALA A 18 -16.04 -25.31 -13.88
CA ALA A 18 -16.45 -24.21 -12.98
C ALA A 18 -16.05 -24.46 -11.51
N LEU A 19 -16.12 -25.71 -11.06
CA LEU A 19 -15.73 -26.09 -9.69
C LEU A 19 -14.21 -26.10 -9.52
N GLN A 20 -13.46 -26.53 -10.52
CA GLN A 20 -12.00 -26.45 -10.53
C GLN A 20 -11.48 -25.02 -10.62
N LEU A 21 -12.21 -24.12 -11.31
CA LEU A 21 -11.87 -22.69 -11.35
C LEU A 21 -12.13 -22.01 -9.99
N ALA A 22 -13.16 -22.44 -9.26
CA ALA A 22 -13.47 -21.94 -7.92
C ALA A 22 -12.53 -22.48 -6.83
N LEU A 23 -11.91 -23.64 -7.04
CA LEU A 23 -10.98 -24.30 -6.12
C LEU A 23 -9.50 -23.97 -6.38
N ARG A 24 -9.16 -23.31 -7.49
CA ARG A 24 -7.80 -22.81 -7.69
C ARG A 24 -7.59 -21.65 -6.72
N PRO A 25 -6.71 -21.80 -5.71
CA PRO A 25 -6.30 -20.64 -4.94
C PRO A 25 -5.79 -19.63 -5.96
N ARG A 26 -6.32 -18.40 -5.92
CA ARG A 26 -5.86 -17.33 -6.81
C ARG A 26 -4.35 -17.27 -6.69
N ALA A 27 -3.64 -17.10 -7.78
CA ALA A 27 -2.17 -17.01 -7.78
C ALA A 27 -1.69 -16.00 -6.73
N GLU A 28 -2.43 -14.90 -6.54
CA GLU A 28 -2.25 -13.90 -5.49
C GLU A 28 -2.16 -14.46 -4.06
N PHE A 29 -2.71 -15.66 -3.81
CA PHE A 29 -2.64 -16.27 -2.47
C PHE A 29 -1.23 -16.76 -2.11
N PHE A 30 -0.44 -17.10 -3.10
CA PHE A 30 0.93 -17.62 -2.94
C PHE A 30 2.00 -16.60 -3.40
N GLU A 31 1.61 -15.57 -4.12
CA GLU A 31 2.53 -14.54 -4.57
C GLU A 31 2.65 -13.42 -3.53
N PRO A 32 3.87 -12.95 -3.22
CA PRO A 32 4.07 -11.88 -2.26
C PRO A 32 3.68 -10.53 -2.87
N HIS A 33 2.70 -9.88 -2.25
CA HIS A 33 2.26 -8.52 -2.56
C HIS A 33 2.39 -7.60 -1.33
N TRP A 34 2.37 -6.30 -1.57
CA TRP A 34 2.34 -5.32 -0.49
C TRP A 34 0.94 -5.19 0.10
N TYR A 35 0.87 -5.23 1.41
CA TYR A 35 -0.36 -5.01 2.19
C TYR A 35 -0.13 -3.97 3.26
N ALA A 36 -1.19 -3.29 3.68
CA ALA A 36 -1.15 -2.42 4.85
C ALA A 36 -1.64 -3.19 6.09
N ALA A 37 -0.80 -3.30 7.09
CA ALA A 37 -1.19 -3.77 8.42
C ALA A 37 -1.65 -2.57 9.25
N TYR A 38 -2.91 -2.59 9.69
CA TYR A 38 -3.43 -1.61 10.63
C TYR A 38 -3.01 -1.98 12.05
N THR A 39 -2.39 -1.05 12.74
CA THR A 39 -1.83 -1.25 14.07
C THR A 39 -2.51 -0.35 15.10
N ARG A 40 -2.34 -0.67 16.38
CA ARG A 40 -2.66 0.27 17.46
C ARG A 40 -1.79 1.51 17.33
N ALA A 41 -2.34 2.66 17.67
CA ALA A 41 -1.64 3.94 17.58
C ALA A 41 -0.33 3.95 18.40
N ASN A 42 0.72 4.51 17.83
CA ASN A 42 2.07 4.58 18.39
C ASN A 42 2.77 3.22 18.60
N HIS A 43 2.26 2.15 18.02
CA HIS A 43 2.89 0.82 18.07
C HIS A 43 3.57 0.45 16.73
N GLU A 44 3.54 1.33 15.73
CA GLU A 44 4.02 1.07 14.37
C GLU A 44 5.48 0.60 14.37
N LYS A 45 6.35 1.29 15.12
CA LYS A 45 7.78 0.94 15.21
C LYS A 45 8.00 -0.42 15.86
N GLY A 46 7.26 -0.73 16.92
CA GLY A 46 7.35 -2.02 17.60
C GLY A 46 6.83 -3.16 16.73
N VAL A 47 5.79 -2.93 15.94
CA VAL A 47 5.31 -3.90 14.95
C VAL A 47 6.34 -4.11 13.83
N THR A 48 6.96 -3.04 13.33
CA THR A 48 8.01 -3.12 12.31
C THR A 48 9.17 -3.98 12.81
N GLN A 49 9.67 -3.74 14.02
CA GLN A 49 10.74 -4.53 14.61
C GLN A 49 10.38 -6.04 14.69
N GLN A 50 9.16 -6.35 15.11
CA GLN A 50 8.72 -7.75 15.20
C GLN A 50 8.53 -8.41 13.82
N LEU A 51 8.20 -7.64 12.77
CA LEU A 51 8.17 -8.13 11.40
C LEU A 51 9.59 -8.44 10.90
N GLU A 52 10.55 -7.54 11.16
CA GLU A 52 11.97 -7.72 10.84
C GLU A 52 12.56 -8.95 11.56
N ASP A 53 12.28 -9.11 12.85
CA ASP A 53 12.70 -10.26 13.64
C ASP A 53 12.17 -11.60 13.07
N ARG A 54 11.03 -11.56 12.40
CA ARG A 54 10.44 -12.71 11.68
C ARG A 54 10.90 -12.83 10.23
N SER A 55 11.89 -12.02 9.84
CA SER A 55 12.42 -11.96 8.45
C SER A 55 11.33 -11.66 7.40
N MET A 56 10.36 -10.85 7.77
CA MET A 56 9.31 -10.37 6.84
C MET A 56 9.70 -9.02 6.26
N GLU A 57 9.60 -8.90 4.94
CA GLU A 57 9.84 -7.62 4.28
C GLU A 57 8.77 -6.62 4.70
N CYS A 58 9.18 -5.53 5.35
CA CYS A 58 8.27 -4.49 5.82
C CYS A 58 8.81 -3.09 5.51
N PHE A 59 7.92 -2.11 5.57
CA PHE A 59 8.24 -0.72 5.30
C PHE A 59 7.40 0.21 6.18
N LEU A 60 8.07 0.98 7.01
CA LEU A 60 7.48 2.04 7.81
C LEU A 60 8.04 3.38 7.36
N PRO A 61 7.34 4.12 6.48
CA PRO A 61 7.79 5.45 6.05
C PRO A 61 7.71 6.43 7.21
N LEU A 62 8.86 7.02 7.57
CA LEU A 62 8.98 7.97 8.65
C LEU A 62 9.37 9.34 8.11
N TYR A 63 8.89 10.41 8.76
CA TYR A 63 9.34 11.77 8.52
C TYR A 63 9.86 12.41 9.80
N GLU A 64 10.78 13.35 9.65
CA GLU A 64 11.30 14.12 10.78
C GLU A 64 10.33 15.25 11.16
N SER A 65 9.92 15.28 12.42
CA SER A 65 9.11 16.37 13.00
C SER A 65 9.87 17.03 14.13
N VAL A 66 10.05 18.34 14.03
CA VAL A 66 10.68 19.12 15.09
C VAL A 66 9.60 19.69 15.99
N ARG A 67 9.56 19.22 17.24
CA ARG A 67 8.63 19.73 18.26
C ARG A 67 9.37 20.51 19.33
N ARG A 68 8.78 21.62 19.74
CA ARG A 68 9.26 22.39 20.87
C ARG A 68 8.63 21.83 22.15
N TRP A 69 9.49 21.34 23.05
CA TRP A 69 9.08 20.81 24.35
C TRP A 69 9.68 21.70 25.42
N LYS A 70 8.83 22.53 26.08
CA LYS A 70 9.27 23.54 27.06
C LYS A 70 10.46 24.31 26.56
N ASP A 71 11.68 23.94 26.98
CA ASP A 71 12.93 24.69 26.72
C ASP A 71 13.81 24.10 25.62
N ARG A 72 13.41 22.99 25.00
CA ARG A 72 14.23 22.31 23.97
C ARG A 72 13.44 21.94 22.72
N ARG A 73 14.15 21.94 21.58
CA ARG A 73 13.64 21.37 20.34
C ARG A 73 13.99 19.89 20.29
N VAL A 74 13.02 19.04 20.07
CA VAL A 74 13.20 17.58 19.93
C VAL A 74 12.86 17.19 18.50
N ARG A 75 13.76 16.45 17.85
CA ARG A 75 13.52 15.84 16.56
C ARG A 75 12.90 14.47 16.79
N LEU A 76 11.77 14.22 16.18
CA LEU A 76 11.02 12.97 16.28
C LEU A 76 10.83 12.37 14.90
N GLN A 77 11.08 11.09 14.78
CA GLN A 77 10.73 10.31 13.60
C GLN A 77 9.31 9.78 13.78
N LEU A 78 8.38 10.32 13.00
CA LEU A 78 6.95 9.98 13.07
C LEU A 78 6.50 9.25 11.80
N PRO A 79 5.53 8.31 11.90
CA PRO A 79 4.97 7.65 10.73
C PRO A 79 4.28 8.63 9.78
N LEU A 80 4.57 8.52 8.48
CA LEU A 80 3.85 9.27 7.43
C LEU A 80 2.38 8.84 7.36
N PHE A 81 2.10 7.57 7.65
CA PHE A 81 0.76 6.98 7.73
C PHE A 81 0.52 6.45 9.14
N PRO A 82 0.07 7.30 10.09
CA PRO A 82 -0.15 6.87 11.48
C PRO A 82 -1.14 5.72 11.56
N GLY A 83 -0.76 4.67 12.29
CA GLY A 83 -1.55 3.45 12.45
C GLY A 83 -1.32 2.40 11.35
N TYR A 84 -0.39 2.61 10.43
CA TYR A 84 -0.14 1.66 9.33
C TYR A 84 1.33 1.29 9.22
N VAL A 85 1.58 0.01 8.98
CA VAL A 85 2.87 -0.55 8.58
C VAL A 85 2.65 -1.32 7.29
N PHE A 86 3.49 -1.10 6.29
CA PHE A 86 3.43 -1.86 5.05
C PHE A 86 4.23 -3.15 5.20
N VAL A 87 3.70 -4.25 4.70
CA VAL A 87 4.33 -5.56 4.77
C VAL A 87 4.14 -6.27 3.44
N ARG A 88 5.20 -6.91 2.95
CA ARG A 88 5.16 -7.74 1.74
C ARG A 88 5.06 -9.20 2.14
N LEU A 89 3.99 -9.84 1.73
CA LEU A 89 3.72 -11.23 2.09
C LEU A 89 2.83 -11.92 1.04
N ALA A 90 2.90 -13.23 0.99
CA ALA A 90 1.87 -14.04 0.37
C ALA A 90 0.70 -14.23 1.36
N LEU A 91 -0.54 -14.22 0.90
CA LEU A 91 -1.72 -14.32 1.80
C LEU A 91 -1.78 -15.63 2.59
N CYS A 92 -1.12 -16.69 2.14
CA CYS A 92 -0.96 -17.93 2.91
C CYS A 92 -0.20 -17.69 4.24
N ASP A 93 0.70 -16.69 4.27
CA ASP A 93 1.50 -16.32 5.44
C ASP A 93 0.86 -15.26 6.34
N ARG A 94 -0.37 -14.82 6.03
CA ARG A 94 -1.01 -13.70 6.73
C ARG A 94 -1.10 -13.86 8.26
N LEU A 95 -1.21 -15.09 8.76
CA LEU A 95 -1.30 -15.36 10.18
C LEU A 95 -0.02 -14.93 10.91
N ARG A 96 1.15 -15.06 10.28
CA ARG A 96 2.43 -14.63 10.86
C ARG A 96 2.44 -13.11 11.17
N VAL A 97 1.70 -12.31 10.41
CA VAL A 97 1.53 -10.88 10.65
C VAL A 97 0.45 -10.62 11.70
N LEU A 98 -0.68 -11.32 11.60
CA LEU A 98 -1.83 -11.11 12.50
C LEU A 98 -1.57 -11.54 13.95
N GLU A 99 -0.63 -12.46 14.15
CA GLU A 99 -0.17 -12.88 15.49
C GLU A 99 0.75 -11.88 16.18
N ILE A 100 1.21 -10.84 15.46
CA ILE A 100 2.06 -9.82 16.06
C ILE A 100 1.22 -8.95 17.00
N PRO A 101 1.62 -8.82 18.28
CA PRO A 101 0.94 -7.92 19.20
C PRO A 101 0.81 -6.51 18.65
N SER A 102 -0.37 -5.91 18.82
CA SER A 102 -0.74 -4.58 18.30
C SER A 102 -1.05 -4.51 16.80
N VAL A 103 -0.90 -5.55 16.02
CA VAL A 103 -1.55 -5.65 14.72
C VAL A 103 -3.04 -5.93 14.94
N VAL A 104 -3.89 -5.13 14.32
CA VAL A 104 -5.35 -5.26 14.44
C VAL A 104 -5.91 -6.09 13.27
N ARG A 105 -5.46 -5.76 12.05
CA ARG A 105 -5.90 -6.43 10.82
C ARG A 105 -5.01 -6.04 9.64
N LEU A 106 -5.06 -6.83 8.57
CA LEU A 106 -4.66 -6.36 7.25
C LEU A 106 -5.81 -5.56 6.63
N VAL A 107 -5.48 -4.45 5.95
CA VAL A 107 -6.48 -3.58 5.34
C VAL A 107 -7.00 -4.21 4.05
N GLY A 108 -8.30 -4.07 3.80
CA GLY A 108 -8.95 -4.60 2.61
C GLY A 108 -10.45 -4.32 2.62
N PHE A 109 -11.14 -4.94 1.67
CA PHE A 109 -12.59 -4.84 1.51
C PHE A 109 -13.25 -6.19 1.82
N ASP A 110 -14.44 -6.15 2.39
CA ASP A 110 -15.26 -7.34 2.71
C ASP A 110 -14.50 -8.44 3.47
N GLY A 111 -13.64 -8.02 4.41
CA GLY A 111 -12.83 -8.95 5.21
C GLY A 111 -11.67 -9.59 4.47
N GLN A 112 -11.46 -9.28 3.18
CA GLN A 112 -10.34 -9.77 2.39
C GLN A 112 -9.24 -8.71 2.31
N PRO A 113 -7.98 -9.05 2.67
CA PRO A 113 -6.86 -8.15 2.48
C PRO A 113 -6.71 -7.78 1.01
N THR A 114 -6.51 -6.50 0.74
CA THR A 114 -6.36 -5.97 -0.62
C THR A 114 -4.91 -5.53 -0.83
N PRO A 115 -4.25 -5.99 -1.90
CA PRO A 115 -2.88 -5.59 -2.18
C PRO A 115 -2.80 -4.11 -2.55
N LEU A 116 -1.70 -3.48 -2.17
CA LEU A 116 -1.33 -2.13 -2.60
C LEU A 116 -0.50 -2.22 -3.88
N PRO A 117 -0.66 -1.25 -4.80
CA PRO A 117 0.21 -1.14 -5.96
C PRO A 117 1.67 -1.00 -5.52
N VAL A 118 2.57 -1.74 -6.18
CA VAL A 118 4.02 -1.68 -5.90
C VAL A 118 4.55 -0.27 -6.18
N GLU A 119 4.02 0.36 -7.21
CA GLU A 119 4.37 1.70 -7.66
C GLU A 119 4.16 2.76 -6.57
N ASP A 120 3.11 2.62 -5.77
CA ASP A 120 2.82 3.54 -4.67
C ASP A 120 3.88 3.43 -3.58
N ILE A 121 4.28 2.21 -3.23
CA ILE A 121 5.32 1.95 -2.22
C ILE A 121 6.67 2.46 -2.71
N GLU A 122 7.04 2.16 -3.97
CA GLU A 122 8.31 2.60 -4.55
C GLU A 122 8.36 4.13 -4.71
N THR A 123 7.24 4.76 -5.03
CA THR A 123 7.11 6.22 -5.07
C THR A 123 7.46 6.84 -3.71
N ILE A 124 6.88 6.30 -2.63
CA ILE A 124 7.16 6.78 -1.27
C ILE A 124 8.62 6.53 -0.90
N ARG A 125 9.18 5.36 -1.20
CA ARG A 125 10.58 5.02 -0.96
C ARG A 125 11.53 5.99 -1.67
N THR A 126 11.26 6.26 -2.96
CA THR A 126 12.07 7.18 -3.77
C THR A 126 12.05 8.60 -3.18
N CYS A 127 10.89 9.12 -2.84
CA CYS A 127 10.78 10.45 -2.21
C CYS A 127 11.56 10.54 -0.89
N LEU A 128 11.51 9.48 -0.06
CA LEU A 128 12.24 9.43 1.20
C LEU A 128 13.76 9.32 1.00
N SER A 129 14.22 8.50 0.05
CA SER A 129 15.65 8.32 -0.25
C SER A 129 16.30 9.60 -0.75
N GLN A 130 15.56 10.39 -1.50
CA GLN A 130 16.00 11.70 -2.02
C GLN A 130 15.85 12.83 -0.98
N ARG A 131 15.41 12.50 0.24
CA ARG A 131 15.25 13.46 1.36
C ARG A 131 14.28 14.60 1.05
N HIS A 132 13.33 14.40 0.16
CA HIS A 132 12.27 15.39 -0.03
C HIS A 132 11.46 15.55 1.26
N PRO A 133 11.15 16.78 1.69
CA PRO A 133 10.28 17.00 2.83
C PRO A 133 8.91 16.40 2.58
N MET A 134 8.53 15.40 3.36
CA MET A 134 7.25 14.73 3.28
C MET A 134 6.46 14.94 4.56
N HIS A 135 5.17 15.19 4.42
CA HIS A 135 4.28 15.36 5.56
C HIS A 135 2.94 14.64 5.34
N PRO A 136 2.34 14.08 6.41
CA PRO A 136 0.99 13.56 6.33
C PRO A 136 0.02 14.62 5.80
N HIS A 137 -0.83 14.23 4.85
CA HIS A 137 -1.82 15.11 4.25
C HIS A 137 -3.21 14.48 4.37
N ARG A 138 -4.25 15.31 4.36
CA ARG A 138 -5.62 14.80 4.26
C ARG A 138 -5.80 14.10 2.93
N PHE A 139 -6.63 13.06 2.90
CA PHE A 139 -6.92 12.34 1.69
C PHE A 139 -7.43 13.26 0.58
N VAL A 140 -6.83 13.16 -0.59
CA VAL A 140 -7.12 14.00 -1.76
C VAL A 140 -7.58 13.11 -2.90
N GLN A 141 -8.82 13.26 -3.29
CA GLN A 141 -9.40 12.61 -4.47
C GLN A 141 -9.47 13.52 -5.68
N ARG A 142 -9.40 14.84 -5.47
CA ARG A 142 -9.58 15.85 -6.51
C ARG A 142 -8.28 16.60 -6.76
N GLY A 143 -7.94 16.75 -8.02
CA GLY A 143 -6.75 17.43 -8.49
C GLY A 143 -6.32 16.85 -9.83
N GLN A 144 -5.34 17.48 -10.44
CA GLN A 144 -4.78 16.98 -11.69
C GLN A 144 -3.85 15.81 -11.38
N ARG A 145 -4.18 14.61 -11.85
CA ARG A 145 -3.24 13.48 -11.83
C ARG A 145 -2.16 13.74 -12.85
N VAL A 146 -0.93 13.57 -12.44
CA VAL A 146 0.25 13.84 -13.26
C VAL A 146 1.28 12.76 -13.08
N ARG A 147 2.12 12.60 -14.12
CA ARG A 147 3.34 11.80 -14.05
C ARG A 147 4.53 12.73 -14.24
N VAL A 148 5.56 12.56 -13.43
CA VAL A 148 6.81 13.30 -13.54
C VAL A 148 7.61 12.75 -14.73
N LEU A 149 7.98 13.59 -15.70
CA LEU A 149 8.66 13.18 -16.93
C LEU A 149 10.18 13.24 -16.84
N SER A 150 10.73 14.04 -15.91
CA SER A 150 12.17 14.18 -15.75
C SER A 150 12.52 14.73 -14.37
N GLY A 151 13.80 14.64 -14.01
CA GLY A 151 14.31 15.10 -12.73
C GLY A 151 14.34 14.01 -11.65
N PRO A 152 14.61 14.40 -10.38
CA PRO A 152 14.80 13.45 -9.28
C PRO A 152 13.62 12.52 -9.03
N LEU A 153 12.39 12.97 -9.37
CA LEU A 153 11.15 12.23 -9.18
C LEU A 153 10.58 11.65 -10.49
N GLU A 154 11.43 11.50 -11.52
CA GLU A 154 11.00 10.96 -12.82
C GLU A 154 10.28 9.62 -12.68
N GLY A 155 9.19 9.49 -13.42
CA GLY A 155 8.35 8.27 -13.45
C GLY A 155 7.29 8.21 -12.36
N LEU A 156 7.34 9.06 -11.32
CA LEU A 156 6.37 9.05 -10.23
C LEU A 156 5.03 9.63 -10.67
N SER A 157 3.96 9.03 -10.16
CA SER A 157 2.58 9.45 -10.39
C SER A 157 1.95 9.99 -9.11
N GLY A 158 1.19 11.06 -9.21
CA GLY A 158 0.55 11.67 -8.06
C GLY A 158 -0.45 12.75 -8.46
N ILE A 159 -0.94 13.48 -7.47
CA ILE A 159 -1.87 14.59 -7.66
C ILE A 159 -1.15 15.91 -7.36
N VAL A 160 -1.19 16.85 -8.28
CA VAL A 160 -0.67 18.19 -8.05
C VAL A 160 -1.72 19.07 -7.39
N LEU A 161 -1.38 19.65 -6.26
CA LEU A 161 -2.14 20.67 -5.57
C LEU A 161 -1.38 22.00 -5.64
N ARG A 162 -1.97 22.97 -6.32
CA ARG A 162 -1.48 24.36 -6.31
C ARG A 162 -2.15 25.14 -5.17
N GLN A 163 -1.35 25.65 -4.24
CA GLN A 163 -1.84 26.43 -3.12
C GLN A 163 -1.05 27.73 -2.97
N LYS A 164 -1.63 28.86 -3.39
CA LYS A 164 -1.05 30.23 -3.38
C LYS A 164 0.36 30.28 -4.02
N ASN A 165 1.43 30.17 -3.23
CA ASN A 165 2.81 30.27 -3.70
C ASN A 165 3.60 28.95 -3.57
N ARG A 166 2.91 27.82 -3.36
CA ARG A 166 3.59 26.52 -3.23
C ARG A 166 2.85 25.47 -4.04
N THR A 167 3.60 24.71 -4.81
CA THR A 167 3.10 23.49 -5.46
C THR A 167 3.43 22.28 -4.58
N ARG A 168 2.45 21.43 -4.35
CA ARG A 168 2.63 20.18 -3.61
C ARG A 168 2.28 19.02 -4.49
N PHE A 169 3.18 18.07 -4.56
CA PHE A 169 2.92 16.78 -5.15
C PHE A 169 2.35 15.87 -4.07
N VAL A 170 1.20 15.27 -4.32
CA VAL A 170 0.49 14.47 -3.32
C VAL A 170 0.36 13.04 -3.81
N ILE A 171 0.89 12.13 -3.01
CA ILE A 171 0.74 10.69 -3.20
C ILE A 171 -0.45 10.25 -2.36
N SER A 172 -1.47 9.69 -2.99
CA SER A 172 -2.69 9.21 -2.32
C SER A 172 -2.74 7.70 -2.36
N LEU A 173 -2.88 7.08 -1.19
CA LEU A 173 -3.18 5.67 -1.05
C LEU A 173 -4.69 5.50 -0.85
N ASP A 174 -5.39 5.22 -1.92
CA ASP A 174 -6.86 5.16 -1.94
C ASP A 174 -7.40 4.13 -0.96
N LEU A 175 -6.77 2.97 -0.88
CA LEU A 175 -7.14 1.90 0.06
C LEU A 175 -7.13 2.36 1.53
N LEU A 176 -6.22 3.25 1.89
CA LEU A 176 -6.09 3.76 3.26
C LEU A 176 -6.88 5.04 3.49
N MET A 177 -7.41 5.66 2.44
CA MET A 177 -8.00 7.00 2.50
C MET A 177 -7.01 8.01 3.13
N ARG A 178 -5.74 7.90 2.76
CA ARG A 178 -4.64 8.72 3.27
C ARG A 178 -3.77 9.23 2.14
N SER A 179 -3.20 10.40 2.36
CA SER A 179 -2.28 11.03 1.41
C SER A 179 -1.04 11.55 2.12
N VAL A 180 0.03 11.70 1.36
CA VAL A 180 1.27 12.33 1.80
C VAL A 180 1.60 13.44 0.81
N ALA A 181 1.86 14.63 1.33
CA ALA A 181 2.32 15.74 0.51
C ALA A 181 3.85 15.76 0.50
N VAL A 182 4.42 15.86 -0.69
CA VAL A 182 5.84 16.11 -0.92
C VAL A 182 5.97 17.59 -1.30
N GLU A 183 6.81 18.33 -0.58
CA GLU A 183 7.10 19.73 -0.94
C GLU A 183 8.16 19.75 -2.04
N ILE A 184 7.84 20.39 -3.17
CA ILE A 184 8.70 20.46 -4.34
C ILE A 184 8.71 21.91 -4.82
N ASP A 185 9.87 22.39 -5.24
CA ASP A 185 10.00 23.72 -5.81
C ASP A 185 9.34 23.80 -7.19
N ILE A 186 8.61 24.90 -7.43
CA ILE A 186 7.81 25.12 -8.66
C ILE A 186 8.70 25.12 -9.90
N ALA A 187 9.94 25.58 -9.79
CA ALA A 187 10.87 25.69 -10.91
C ALA A 187 11.20 24.33 -11.56
N ASP A 188 11.16 23.24 -10.76
CA ASP A 188 11.48 21.89 -11.23
C ASP A 188 10.27 21.16 -11.84
N PHE A 189 9.05 21.75 -11.75
CA PHE A 189 7.82 21.00 -11.96
C PHE A 189 6.97 21.40 -13.19
N ASP A 190 6.92 22.68 -13.55
CA ASP A 190 5.96 23.14 -14.58
C ASP A 190 6.31 22.67 -16.02
N SER A 191 7.56 22.31 -16.29
CA SER A 191 8.00 21.81 -17.61
C SER A 191 8.01 20.27 -17.74
N HIS A 192 7.73 19.54 -16.65
CA HIS A 192 8.00 18.10 -16.57
C HIS A 192 6.78 17.24 -16.22
N LEU A 193 5.56 17.77 -16.34
CA LEU A 193 4.34 17.05 -15.99
C LEU A 193 3.53 16.66 -17.22
N ALA A 194 3.16 15.39 -17.31
CA ALA A 194 2.15 14.93 -18.26
C ALA A 194 0.84 14.58 -17.51
N PRO A 195 -0.32 15.03 -18.00
CA PRO A 195 -1.60 14.62 -17.44
C PRO A 195 -1.80 13.12 -17.67
N GLN A 196 -2.17 12.40 -16.63
CA GLN A 196 -2.64 11.02 -16.76
C GLN A 196 -4.12 11.06 -17.17
N LYS A 197 -4.45 10.34 -18.27
CA LYS A 197 -5.82 10.13 -18.72
C LYS A 197 -6.56 9.13 -17.84
#